data_de67ff1670ab02288b6a2c3ddbaf2b91
#
_entry.id   de67ff1670ab02288b6a2c3ddbaf2b91
#
_cell.length_a   1.000
_cell.length_b   1.000
_cell.length_c   1.000
_cell.angle_alpha   90.00
_cell.angle_beta   90.00
_cell.angle_gamma   90.00
#
_symmetry.space_group_name_H-M   'P 1'
#
loop_
_entity.id
_entity.type
_entity.pdbx_description
1 polymer ?
#
loop_
_entity_poly.entity_id
_entity_poly.type
_entity_poly.pdbx_seq_one_letter_code
_entity_poly.pdbx_strand_id
1 'polypeptide(L)'
;SNSVSERLEADVPVGTFLSGGLDSTSIVNQISNIGEQINSFSMITDEKKYNEEYWSDEVSKKYKTNHKKVIVSSNISNSTVLDSIRIFDEPYSDPSTVPSYLLSKLISEHYKVAISGDGGDELLGGYNRISQIINSRGSKFSNFVNPLFNLYPSSFGTGNKILKNHKNSQNSLASYHEDKKFAKLLNINPSKDYRTQFTGDYELYNMLMFSEYNFFLSEKMLLKVDRTSMANSLEVRSPFVDHRLIELFLNSNYLKANYKNPKIFLKNSLKNNFSEPFFNRPKQGFVFNLESWIYSNLNFIFEFVGDSVYLDESQIKHLKNMSIIKTRINANRLWKVFFLEVFLRNKL
;
A
#
# COMPACT_ATOMS: atom_id res chain seq x y z
N SER A 1 20.40 5.46 -12.70
CA SER A 1 20.59 6.91 -12.66
C SER A 1 19.73 7.66 -13.67
N ASN A 2 19.67 7.25 -14.96
CA ASN A 2 18.93 7.98 -16.00
C ASN A 2 17.46 8.25 -15.62
N SER A 3 16.75 7.26 -15.14
CA SER A 3 15.36 7.42 -14.71
C SER A 3 15.18 8.46 -13.58
N VAL A 4 16.15 8.58 -12.69
CA VAL A 4 16.14 9.61 -11.64
C VAL A 4 16.48 10.97 -12.23
N SER A 5 17.52 11.08 -13.04
CA SER A 5 17.96 12.32 -13.67
C SER A 5 16.84 12.99 -14.47
N GLU A 6 16.17 12.23 -15.35
CA GLU A 6 15.07 12.73 -16.17
C GLU A 6 13.87 13.23 -15.34
N ARG A 7 13.67 12.70 -14.13
CA ARG A 7 12.57 13.11 -13.24
C ARG A 7 12.92 14.27 -12.32
N LEU A 8 14.20 14.68 -12.29
CA LEU A 8 14.64 15.90 -11.63
C LEU A 8 14.45 17.14 -12.50
N GLU A 9 14.31 16.98 -13.82
CA GLU A 9 14.10 18.10 -14.73
C GLU A 9 12.76 18.79 -14.45
N ALA A 10 12.82 20.02 -13.94
CA ALA A 10 11.64 20.83 -13.58
C ALA A 10 12.02 22.32 -13.51
N ASP A 11 11.05 23.18 -13.84
CA ASP A 11 11.20 24.64 -13.72
C ASP A 11 11.03 25.14 -12.27
N VAL A 12 10.74 24.22 -11.34
CA VAL A 12 10.52 24.53 -9.93
C VAL A 12 11.37 23.59 -9.06
N PRO A 13 11.66 23.95 -7.81
CA PRO A 13 12.38 23.07 -6.90
C PRO A 13 11.68 21.72 -6.71
N VAL A 14 12.46 20.64 -6.77
CA VAL A 14 11.97 19.26 -6.62
C VAL A 14 12.24 18.76 -5.20
N GLY A 15 11.20 18.21 -4.56
CA GLY A 15 11.31 17.52 -3.29
C GLY A 15 11.47 16.01 -3.44
N THR A 16 11.86 15.30 -2.40
CA THR A 16 12.01 13.84 -2.41
C THR A 16 11.41 13.25 -1.14
N PHE A 17 10.50 12.29 -1.28
CA PHE A 17 9.99 11.53 -0.13
C PHE A 17 11.10 10.64 0.44
N LEU A 18 11.34 10.73 1.73
CA LEU A 18 12.37 9.97 2.42
C LEU A 18 11.80 9.29 3.67
N SER A 19 11.46 8.02 3.56
CA SER A 19 11.08 7.17 4.71
C SER A 19 12.27 6.47 5.36
N GLY A 20 13.46 6.60 4.75
CA GLY A 20 14.61 5.76 5.08
C GLY A 20 14.48 4.31 4.59
N GLY A 21 13.37 3.90 3.93
CA GLY A 21 13.22 2.61 3.27
C GLY A 21 14.20 2.43 2.11
N LEU A 22 14.41 1.17 1.66
CA LEU A 22 15.37 0.88 0.59
C LEU A 22 15.08 1.66 -0.70
N ASP A 23 13.81 1.81 -1.06
CA ASP A 23 13.40 2.48 -2.30
C ASP A 23 13.73 3.97 -2.26
N SER A 24 13.22 4.68 -1.25
CA SER A 24 13.48 6.12 -1.08
C SER A 24 14.96 6.40 -0.87
N THR A 25 15.68 5.56 -0.11
CA THR A 25 17.13 5.70 0.09
C THR A 25 17.89 5.49 -1.21
N SER A 26 17.47 4.54 -2.05
CA SER A 26 18.11 4.32 -3.35
C SER A 26 17.94 5.50 -4.29
N ILE A 27 16.79 6.16 -4.25
CA ILE A 27 16.55 7.40 -5.01
C ILE A 27 17.48 8.51 -4.51
N VAL A 28 17.52 8.75 -3.20
CA VAL A 28 18.41 9.76 -2.60
C VAL A 28 19.88 9.49 -2.91
N ASN A 29 20.31 8.21 -2.88
CA ASN A 29 21.66 7.81 -3.29
C ASN A 29 21.94 8.16 -4.77
N GLN A 30 20.97 7.93 -5.67
CA GLN A 30 21.15 8.27 -7.09
C GLN A 30 21.19 9.79 -7.32
N ILE A 31 20.34 10.57 -6.63
CA ILE A 31 20.37 12.05 -6.72
C ILE A 31 21.74 12.55 -6.24
N SER A 32 22.24 12.01 -5.13
CA SER A 32 23.57 12.36 -4.61
C SER A 32 24.70 12.04 -5.61
N ASN A 33 24.61 10.91 -6.30
CA ASN A 33 25.61 10.50 -7.31
C ASN A 33 25.58 11.40 -8.57
N ILE A 34 24.45 12.00 -8.88
CA ILE A 34 24.31 12.99 -9.97
C ILE A 34 24.90 14.35 -9.56
N GLY A 35 25.05 14.59 -8.26
CA GLY A 35 25.61 15.84 -7.73
C GLY A 35 24.57 16.94 -7.48
N GLU A 36 23.29 16.60 -7.52
CA GLU A 36 22.21 17.55 -7.29
C GLU A 36 21.92 17.78 -5.79
N GLN A 37 21.44 18.98 -5.46
CA GLN A 37 20.99 19.31 -4.11
C GLN A 37 19.72 18.54 -3.77
N ILE A 38 19.72 17.83 -2.65
CA ILE A 38 18.59 16.99 -2.25
C ILE A 38 17.74 17.71 -1.21
N ASN A 39 16.51 18.04 -1.58
CA ASN A 39 15.46 18.46 -0.65
C ASN A 39 14.61 17.25 -0.29
N SER A 40 14.63 16.81 0.96
CA SER A 40 13.94 15.58 1.36
C SER A 40 12.91 15.83 2.46
N PHE A 41 11.87 14.97 2.48
CA PHE A 41 10.77 15.04 3.45
C PHE A 41 10.52 13.69 4.07
N SER A 42 10.31 13.66 5.38
CA SER A 42 9.82 12.49 6.09
C SER A 42 8.53 12.80 6.80
N MET A 43 7.62 11.84 6.78
CA MET A 43 6.48 11.85 7.68
C MET A 43 6.90 11.30 9.03
N ILE A 44 6.63 12.06 10.08
CA ILE A 44 6.83 11.66 11.47
C ILE A 44 5.47 11.53 12.13
N THR A 45 5.28 10.46 12.87
CA THR A 45 4.08 10.24 13.67
C THR A 45 4.44 10.13 15.14
N ASP A 46 3.54 10.58 16.00
CA ASP A 46 3.62 10.45 17.45
C ASP A 46 3.51 8.97 17.91
N GLU A 47 3.05 8.07 17.06
CA GLU A 47 3.01 6.65 17.32
C GLU A 47 4.38 5.99 17.10
N LYS A 48 5.10 5.65 18.17
CA LYS A 48 6.43 5.00 18.13
C LYS A 48 6.50 3.78 17.20
N LYS A 49 5.41 3.03 17.08
CA LYS A 49 5.34 1.82 16.24
C LYS A 49 5.47 2.12 14.74
N TYR A 50 5.06 3.31 14.31
CA TYR A 50 5.03 3.70 12.88
C TYR A 50 6.03 4.83 12.58
N ASN A 51 6.86 5.21 13.54
CA ASN A 51 7.82 6.29 13.38
C ASN A 51 9.09 5.77 12.70
N GLU A 52 9.37 6.28 11.50
CA GLU A 52 10.56 5.98 10.70
C GLU A 52 11.65 7.07 10.84
N GLU A 53 11.50 8.00 11.78
CA GLU A 53 12.36 9.16 11.97
C GLU A 53 13.85 8.81 12.06
N TYR A 54 14.19 7.81 12.87
CA TYR A 54 15.58 7.39 13.03
C TYR A 54 16.26 7.06 11.69
N TRP A 55 15.56 6.31 10.84
CA TRP A 55 16.13 5.84 9.57
C TRP A 55 16.19 6.94 8.51
N SER A 56 15.20 7.81 8.46
CA SER A 56 15.22 8.96 7.55
C SER A 56 16.32 9.95 7.95
N ASP A 57 16.56 10.15 9.25
CA ASP A 57 17.64 10.95 9.77
C ASP A 57 19.03 10.37 9.42
N GLU A 58 19.21 9.04 9.53
CA GLU A 58 20.44 8.38 9.12
C GLU A 58 20.76 8.64 7.65
N VAL A 59 19.76 8.47 6.77
CA VAL A 59 19.92 8.72 5.34
C VAL A 59 20.17 10.20 5.06
N SER A 60 19.41 11.08 5.69
CA SER A 60 19.56 12.51 5.54
C SER A 60 20.96 13.00 5.93
N LYS A 61 21.50 12.54 7.05
CA LYS A 61 22.86 12.85 7.51
C LYS A 61 23.91 12.31 6.54
N LYS A 62 23.75 11.06 6.08
CA LYS A 62 24.69 10.40 5.15
C LYS A 62 24.83 11.18 3.85
N TYR A 63 23.73 11.62 3.25
CA TYR A 63 23.69 12.30 1.96
C TYR A 63 23.59 13.83 2.08
N LYS A 64 23.65 14.37 3.31
CA LYS A 64 23.60 15.81 3.60
C LYS A 64 22.41 16.51 2.94
N THR A 65 21.23 15.88 3.02
CA THR A 65 20.03 16.45 2.42
C THR A 65 19.50 17.64 3.21
N ASN A 66 18.88 18.61 2.53
CA ASN A 66 18.04 19.62 3.17
C ASN A 66 16.74 18.95 3.60
N HIS A 67 16.73 18.40 4.83
CA HIS A 67 15.68 17.52 5.31
C HIS A 67 14.63 18.25 6.14
N LYS A 68 13.36 18.10 5.73
CA LYS A 68 12.21 18.59 6.49
C LYS A 68 11.39 17.44 7.04
N LYS A 69 11.03 17.53 8.31
CA LYS A 69 10.15 16.58 9.00
C LYS A 69 8.73 17.13 9.03
N VAL A 70 7.82 16.33 8.53
CA VAL A 70 6.38 16.64 8.49
C VAL A 70 5.68 15.82 9.57
N ILE A 71 5.17 16.50 10.59
CA ILE A 71 4.51 15.83 11.71
C ILE A 71 3.05 15.59 11.35
N VAL A 72 2.65 14.32 11.34
CA VAL A 72 1.25 13.91 11.18
C VAL A 72 0.76 13.35 12.50
N SER A 73 -0.14 14.08 13.14
CA SER A 73 -0.76 13.63 14.39
C SER A 73 -1.52 12.33 14.19
N SER A 74 -1.44 11.43 15.16
CA SER A 74 -2.30 10.24 15.22
C SER A 74 -3.78 10.59 15.39
N ASN A 75 -4.08 11.77 15.93
CA ASN A 75 -5.45 12.27 16.09
C ASN A 75 -5.91 13.00 14.82
N ILE A 76 -6.30 12.23 13.82
CA ILE A 76 -6.78 12.75 12.54
C ILE A 76 -8.25 13.14 12.66
N SER A 77 -8.60 14.37 12.25
CA SER A 77 -9.96 14.87 12.29
C SER A 77 -10.88 14.15 11.28
N ASN A 78 -12.17 14.05 11.62
CA ASN A 78 -13.17 13.46 10.73
C ASN A 78 -13.26 14.21 9.40
N SER A 79 -13.12 15.54 9.39
CA SER A 79 -13.09 16.34 8.16
C SER A 79 -11.94 15.94 7.25
N THR A 80 -10.72 15.76 7.78
CA THR A 80 -9.58 15.31 6.99
C THR A 80 -9.80 13.93 6.38
N VAL A 81 -10.42 13.02 7.14
CA VAL A 81 -10.77 11.69 6.61
C VAL A 81 -11.79 11.81 5.49
N LEU A 82 -12.85 12.61 5.65
CA LEU A 82 -13.84 12.84 4.60
C LEU A 82 -13.19 13.45 3.35
N ASP A 83 -12.35 14.47 3.50
CA ASP A 83 -11.67 15.09 2.38
C ASP A 83 -10.81 14.09 1.62
N SER A 84 -10.06 13.22 2.34
CA SER A 84 -9.24 12.18 1.73
C SER A 84 -10.03 11.09 0.99
N ILE A 85 -11.32 10.92 1.29
CA ILE A 85 -12.22 10.00 0.57
C ILE A 85 -12.83 10.67 -0.66
N ARG A 86 -13.24 11.92 -0.54
CA ARG A 86 -13.96 12.67 -1.58
C ARG A 86 -13.15 12.97 -2.84
N ILE A 87 -11.83 12.89 -2.75
CA ILE A 87 -10.94 13.12 -3.92
C ILE A 87 -10.98 11.98 -4.92
N PHE A 88 -11.54 10.81 -4.56
CA PHE A 88 -11.62 9.66 -5.47
C PHE A 88 -12.88 9.69 -6.31
N ASP A 89 -12.74 9.22 -7.54
CA ASP A 89 -13.83 9.02 -8.51
C ASP A 89 -14.36 7.57 -8.51
N GLU A 90 -13.76 6.71 -7.69
CA GLU A 90 -14.17 5.32 -7.46
C GLU A 90 -14.08 4.94 -5.96
N PRO A 91 -14.76 3.89 -5.48
CA PRO A 91 -14.74 3.48 -4.08
C PRO A 91 -13.43 2.76 -3.72
N TYR A 92 -12.37 3.52 -3.55
CA TYR A 92 -10.99 3.04 -3.43
C TYR A 92 -10.68 2.30 -2.11
N SER A 93 -11.17 2.77 -0.98
CA SER A 93 -11.13 2.17 0.37
C SER A 93 -9.75 1.75 0.96
N ASP A 94 -8.63 2.25 0.48
CA ASP A 94 -7.32 2.00 1.11
C ASP A 94 -7.09 2.98 2.27
N PRO A 95 -6.87 2.52 3.52
CA PRO A 95 -6.65 3.42 4.66
C PRO A 95 -5.42 4.31 4.54
N SER A 96 -4.43 3.94 3.72
CA SER A 96 -3.24 4.75 3.49
C SER A 96 -3.51 6.02 2.68
N THR A 97 -4.73 6.21 2.16
CA THR A 97 -5.14 7.46 1.50
C THR A 97 -5.06 8.65 2.44
N VAL A 98 -5.47 8.46 3.70
CA VAL A 98 -5.49 9.53 4.70
C VAL A 98 -4.11 10.12 4.95
N PRO A 99 -3.09 9.32 5.35
CA PRO A 99 -1.74 9.85 5.52
C PRO A 99 -1.10 10.33 4.21
N SER A 100 -1.41 9.70 3.06
CA SER A 100 -0.92 10.16 1.76
C SER A 100 -1.47 11.56 1.42
N TYR A 101 -2.76 11.78 1.65
CA TYR A 101 -3.40 13.09 1.44
C TYR A 101 -2.79 14.17 2.33
N LEU A 102 -2.63 13.89 3.64
CA LEU A 102 -2.02 14.83 4.58
C LEU A 102 -0.58 15.17 4.21
N LEU A 103 0.22 14.16 3.89
CA LEU A 103 1.61 14.36 3.50
C LEU A 103 1.72 15.21 2.23
N SER A 104 0.91 14.89 1.22
CA SER A 104 0.86 15.67 -0.02
C SER A 104 0.45 17.12 0.22
N LYS A 105 -0.53 17.36 1.10
CA LYS A 105 -0.96 18.70 1.50
C LYS A 105 0.18 19.51 2.11
N LEU A 106 0.90 18.93 3.05
CA LEU A 106 1.98 19.62 3.75
C LEU A 106 3.21 19.86 2.86
N ILE A 107 3.52 18.93 1.95
CA ILE A 107 4.62 19.11 1.00
C ILE A 107 4.28 20.15 -0.06
N SER A 108 3.03 20.21 -0.52
CA SER A 108 2.59 21.17 -1.54
C SER A 108 2.70 22.64 -1.13
N GLU A 109 2.80 22.92 0.18
CA GLU A 109 3.09 24.26 0.72
C GLU A 109 4.52 24.74 0.35
N HIS A 110 5.42 23.81 0.05
CA HIS A 110 6.82 24.11 -0.20
C HIS A 110 7.28 23.73 -1.60
N TYR A 111 6.70 22.69 -2.19
CA TYR A 111 7.12 22.11 -3.47
C TYR A 111 5.91 21.78 -4.35
N LYS A 112 6.09 21.92 -5.66
CA LYS A 112 5.08 21.55 -6.66
C LYS A 112 5.39 20.22 -7.35
N VAL A 113 6.65 19.77 -7.21
CA VAL A 113 7.11 18.47 -7.74
C VAL A 113 7.83 17.71 -6.64
N ALA A 114 7.55 16.42 -6.52
CA ALA A 114 8.24 15.53 -5.59
C ALA A 114 8.55 14.17 -6.25
N ILE A 115 9.68 13.57 -5.86
CA ILE A 115 10.08 12.23 -6.29
C ILE A 115 9.73 11.22 -5.19
N SER A 116 9.12 10.08 -5.59
CA SER A 116 8.73 9.00 -4.68
C SER A 116 9.39 7.68 -5.03
N GLY A 117 9.41 6.75 -4.06
CA GLY A 117 9.87 5.37 -4.22
C GLY A 117 8.80 4.38 -4.68
N ASP A 118 7.62 4.85 -5.09
CA ASP A 118 6.53 3.99 -5.53
C ASP A 118 6.95 3.16 -6.76
N GLY A 119 6.43 1.94 -6.87
CA GLY A 119 6.83 0.98 -7.90
C GLY A 119 8.05 0.13 -7.54
N GLY A 120 8.85 0.52 -6.54
CA GLY A 120 10.04 -0.23 -6.13
C GLY A 120 9.72 -1.61 -5.56
N ASP A 121 8.64 -1.74 -4.81
CA ASP A 121 8.17 -3.02 -4.28
C ASP A 121 7.62 -3.93 -5.38
N GLU A 122 6.86 -3.40 -6.29
CA GLU A 122 6.23 -4.11 -7.40
C GLU A 122 7.28 -4.58 -8.40
N LEU A 123 8.23 -3.71 -8.73
CA LEU A 123 9.28 -4.02 -9.69
C LEU A 123 10.31 -5.02 -9.14
N LEU A 124 10.67 -4.92 -7.86
CA LEU A 124 11.77 -5.66 -7.26
C LEU A 124 11.32 -6.76 -6.27
N GLY A 125 10.05 -7.12 -6.29
CA GLY A 125 9.48 -8.21 -5.50
C GLY A 125 9.46 -7.97 -3.99
N GLY A 126 9.28 -6.72 -3.54
CA GLY A 126 9.36 -6.31 -2.15
C GLY A 126 8.24 -6.85 -1.24
N TYR A 127 7.21 -7.48 -1.80
CA TYR A 127 6.07 -7.99 -1.02
C TYR A 127 6.23 -9.45 -0.61
N ASN A 128 6.14 -9.72 0.68
CA ASN A 128 6.22 -11.07 1.25
C ASN A 128 5.13 -12.02 0.71
N ARG A 129 4.01 -11.49 0.18
CA ARG A 129 2.93 -12.31 -0.39
C ARG A 129 3.41 -13.15 -1.57
N ILE A 130 4.33 -12.63 -2.39
CA ILE A 130 4.89 -13.36 -3.54
C ILE A 130 5.60 -14.62 -3.06
N SER A 131 6.56 -14.48 -2.14
CA SER A 131 7.29 -15.63 -1.60
C SER A 131 6.37 -16.59 -0.81
N GLN A 132 5.36 -16.08 -0.10
CA GLN A 132 4.38 -16.89 0.61
C GLN A 132 3.56 -17.75 -0.35
N ILE A 133 3.10 -17.19 -1.47
CA ILE A 133 2.33 -17.92 -2.49
C ILE A 133 3.21 -18.99 -3.14
N ILE A 134 4.43 -18.65 -3.55
CA ILE A 134 5.37 -19.60 -4.18
C ILE A 134 5.68 -20.76 -3.22
N ASN A 135 5.98 -20.48 -1.96
CA ASN A 135 6.34 -21.49 -0.96
C ASN A 135 5.12 -22.33 -0.48
N SER A 136 3.88 -21.86 -0.68
CA SER A 136 2.68 -22.60 -0.30
C SER A 136 2.28 -23.71 -1.30
N ARG A 137 2.92 -23.77 -2.46
CA ARG A 137 2.71 -24.84 -3.45
C ARG A 137 3.23 -26.18 -2.91
N GLY A 138 2.35 -27.15 -2.86
CA GLY A 138 2.72 -28.54 -2.56
C GLY A 138 2.35 -29.07 -1.18
N SER A 139 1.68 -28.28 -0.32
CA SER A 139 1.17 -28.81 0.93
C SER A 139 -0.04 -29.72 0.68
N LYS A 140 0.17 -31.03 0.77
CA LYS A 140 -0.91 -32.05 0.73
C LYS A 140 -1.93 -31.90 1.88
N PHE A 141 -1.57 -31.13 2.90
CA PHE A 141 -2.40 -30.85 4.10
C PHE A 141 -3.62 -29.96 3.82
N SER A 142 -3.66 -29.28 2.70
CA SER A 142 -4.64 -28.27 2.41
C SER A 142 -6.05 -28.84 2.15
N ASN A 143 -6.17 -30.04 1.62
CA ASN A 143 -7.47 -30.69 1.37
C ASN A 143 -8.21 -31.05 2.68
N PHE A 144 -7.46 -31.28 3.76
CA PHE A 144 -8.02 -31.59 5.09
C PHE A 144 -8.50 -30.34 5.86
N VAL A 145 -7.92 -29.18 5.55
CA VAL A 145 -8.15 -27.93 6.31
C VAL A 145 -9.28 -27.09 5.71
N ASN A 146 -9.67 -27.33 4.45
CA ASN A 146 -10.76 -26.59 3.80
C ASN A 146 -12.11 -26.64 4.54
N PRO A 147 -12.55 -27.76 5.14
CA PRO A 147 -13.77 -27.79 5.94
C PRO A 147 -13.70 -26.87 7.16
N LEU A 148 -12.52 -26.72 7.78
CA LEU A 148 -12.30 -25.87 8.95
C LEU A 148 -12.42 -24.36 8.64
N PHE A 149 -12.36 -23.97 7.36
CA PHE A 149 -12.55 -22.57 6.97
C PHE A 149 -13.93 -22.03 7.39
N ASN A 150 -14.98 -22.84 7.28
CA ASN A 150 -16.33 -22.43 7.66
C ASN A 150 -16.47 -22.25 9.17
N LEU A 151 -15.70 -22.98 9.97
CA LEU A 151 -15.68 -22.89 11.42
C LEU A 151 -14.78 -21.74 11.93
N TYR A 152 -13.90 -21.19 11.08
CA TYR A 152 -13.00 -20.12 11.49
C TYR A 152 -13.78 -18.82 11.78
N PRO A 153 -13.69 -18.24 13.01
CA PRO A 153 -14.48 -17.08 13.37
C PRO A 153 -14.09 -15.86 12.49
N SER A 154 -15.10 -15.24 11.89
CA SER A 154 -14.89 -14.12 10.96
C SER A 154 -14.23 -12.90 11.60
N SER A 155 -14.42 -12.69 12.91
CA SER A 155 -13.84 -11.57 13.65
C SER A 155 -12.32 -11.68 13.90
N PHE A 156 -11.72 -12.86 13.71
CA PHE A 156 -10.29 -13.07 13.90
C PHE A 156 -9.47 -13.01 12.61
N GLY A 157 -10.12 -12.97 11.46
CA GLY A 157 -9.44 -12.85 10.17
C GLY A 157 -10.28 -13.30 8.98
N THR A 158 -9.74 -13.10 7.78
CA THR A 158 -10.38 -13.56 6.54
C THR A 158 -10.38 -15.09 6.38
N GLY A 159 -9.52 -15.79 7.11
CA GLY A 159 -9.32 -17.23 6.97
C GLY A 159 -8.54 -17.63 5.69
N ASN A 160 -8.14 -16.69 4.85
CA ASN A 160 -7.47 -16.97 3.58
C ASN A 160 -6.18 -17.79 3.73
N LYS A 161 -5.52 -17.70 4.89
CA LYS A 161 -4.34 -18.54 5.22
C LYS A 161 -4.71 -20.02 5.36
N ILE A 162 -5.96 -20.34 5.72
CA ILE A 162 -6.47 -21.69 5.86
C ILE A 162 -6.86 -22.25 4.49
N LEU A 163 -7.40 -21.38 3.62
CA LEU A 163 -7.79 -21.73 2.24
C LEU A 163 -6.60 -21.87 1.27
N LYS A 164 -5.37 -21.88 1.75
CA LYS A 164 -4.14 -21.92 0.94
C LYS A 164 -3.98 -23.11 -0.02
N ASN A 165 -5.08 -23.63 -0.53
CA ASN A 165 -5.14 -24.55 -1.65
C ASN A 165 -5.16 -23.77 -2.97
N HIS A 166 -4.05 -23.18 -3.29
CA HIS A 166 -3.87 -22.55 -4.59
C HIS A 166 -3.64 -23.63 -5.67
N LYS A 167 -4.65 -24.42 -5.95
CA LYS A 167 -4.64 -25.31 -7.12
C LYS A 167 -4.49 -24.53 -8.42
N ASN A 168 -5.02 -23.31 -8.47
CA ASN A 168 -4.85 -22.36 -9.56
C ASN A 168 -4.01 -21.17 -9.12
N SER A 169 -2.80 -21.11 -9.58
CA SER A 169 -1.87 -20.02 -9.35
C SER A 169 -2.40 -18.66 -9.80
N GLN A 170 -3.26 -18.64 -10.82
CA GLN A 170 -3.88 -17.44 -11.39
C GLN A 170 -4.76 -16.68 -10.40
N ASN A 171 -5.48 -17.40 -9.53
CA ASN A 171 -6.38 -16.80 -8.54
C ASN A 171 -5.70 -16.48 -7.20
N SER A 172 -4.40 -16.74 -7.08
CA SER A 172 -3.72 -16.66 -5.78
C SER A 172 -3.61 -15.25 -5.24
N LEU A 173 -3.30 -14.26 -6.09
CA LEU A 173 -3.19 -12.85 -5.68
C LEU A 173 -4.55 -12.21 -5.48
N ALA A 174 -5.51 -12.46 -6.37
CA ALA A 174 -6.85 -11.94 -6.24
C ALA A 174 -7.50 -12.44 -4.94
N SER A 175 -7.42 -13.76 -4.69
CA SER A 175 -7.98 -14.37 -3.48
C SER A 175 -7.26 -13.98 -2.17
N TYR A 176 -6.01 -13.49 -2.27
CA TYR A 176 -5.27 -13.02 -1.09
C TYR A 176 -5.93 -11.82 -0.41
N HIS A 177 -6.56 -10.95 -1.20
CA HIS A 177 -7.22 -9.72 -0.72
C HIS A 177 -8.73 -9.87 -0.52
N GLU A 178 -9.34 -10.99 -0.96
CA GLU A 178 -10.76 -11.24 -0.78
C GLU A 178 -11.13 -11.48 0.69
N ASP A 179 -12.25 -10.93 1.11
CA ASP A 179 -12.92 -11.26 2.37
C ASP A 179 -14.26 -11.93 2.09
N LYS A 180 -14.21 -13.21 1.70
CA LYS A 180 -15.39 -14.01 1.33
C LYS A 180 -16.44 -14.09 2.43
N LYS A 181 -16.00 -14.07 3.70
CA LYS A 181 -16.92 -14.09 4.84
C LYS A 181 -17.66 -12.78 4.99
N PHE A 182 -16.97 -11.67 4.75
CA PHE A 182 -17.58 -10.35 4.79
C PHE A 182 -18.51 -10.11 3.59
N ALA A 183 -18.09 -10.52 2.40
CA ALA A 183 -18.94 -10.48 1.20
C ALA A 183 -20.22 -11.27 1.41
N LYS A 184 -20.15 -12.49 1.96
CA LYS A 184 -21.32 -13.29 2.29
C LYS A 184 -22.23 -12.61 3.33
N LEU A 185 -21.66 -11.96 4.34
CA LEU A 185 -22.42 -11.23 5.36
C LEU A 185 -23.21 -10.07 4.77
N LEU A 186 -22.68 -9.42 3.75
CA LEU A 186 -23.33 -8.33 3.04
C LEU A 186 -24.13 -8.79 1.81
N ASN A 187 -24.34 -10.09 1.61
CA ASN A 187 -25.01 -10.68 0.44
C ASN A 187 -24.41 -10.21 -0.90
N ILE A 188 -23.11 -9.93 -0.92
CA ILE A 188 -22.40 -9.53 -2.12
C ILE A 188 -21.82 -10.77 -2.81
N ASN A 189 -22.23 -10.99 -4.07
CA ASN A 189 -21.56 -11.95 -4.92
C ASN A 189 -20.37 -11.26 -5.59
N PRO A 190 -19.13 -11.62 -5.27
CA PRO A 190 -17.98 -11.03 -5.92
C PRO A 190 -18.06 -11.36 -7.42
N SER A 191 -17.95 -10.34 -8.26
CA SER A 191 -17.79 -10.53 -9.71
C SER A 191 -16.52 -11.34 -9.97
N LYS A 192 -16.45 -12.03 -11.12
CA LYS A 192 -15.20 -12.68 -11.55
C LYS A 192 -14.12 -11.61 -11.65
N ASP A 193 -13.05 -11.81 -10.91
CA ASP A 193 -11.91 -10.90 -10.93
C ASP A 193 -11.23 -11.00 -12.30
N TYR A 194 -11.31 -9.93 -13.11
CA TYR A 194 -10.67 -9.87 -14.42
C TYR A 194 -9.13 -10.00 -14.34
N ARG A 195 -8.55 -9.69 -13.17
CA ARG A 195 -7.12 -9.86 -12.88
C ARG A 195 -6.67 -11.32 -12.92
N THR A 196 -7.61 -12.25 -13.01
CA THR A 196 -7.32 -13.70 -13.09
C THR A 196 -7.32 -14.23 -14.52
N GLN A 197 -7.62 -13.39 -15.51
CA GLN A 197 -7.74 -13.81 -16.91
C GLN A 197 -6.38 -13.80 -17.63
N PHE A 198 -5.43 -14.58 -17.11
CA PHE A 198 -4.20 -14.84 -17.85
C PHE A 198 -4.39 -16.00 -18.79
N THR A 199 -4.21 -15.77 -20.07
CA THR A 199 -4.17 -16.80 -21.11
C THR A 199 -2.71 -17.04 -21.47
N GLY A 200 -2.16 -18.18 -21.06
CA GLY A 200 -0.78 -18.57 -21.40
C GLY A 200 -0.17 -19.47 -20.33
N ASP A 201 0.83 -20.25 -20.74
CA ASP A 201 1.61 -21.13 -19.85
C ASP A 201 2.84 -20.38 -19.32
N TYR A 202 2.60 -19.46 -18.37
CA TYR A 202 3.66 -18.69 -17.72
C TYR A 202 4.07 -19.31 -16.40
N GLU A 203 5.35 -19.20 -16.06
CA GLU A 203 5.80 -19.56 -14.72
C GLU A 203 5.11 -18.71 -13.64
N LEU A 204 4.80 -19.35 -12.50
CA LEU A 204 4.07 -18.70 -11.39
C LEU A 204 4.69 -17.37 -10.96
N TYR A 205 6.01 -17.29 -10.85
CA TYR A 205 6.68 -16.05 -10.45
C TYR A 205 6.37 -14.91 -11.42
N ASN A 206 6.50 -15.15 -12.72
CA ASN A 206 6.26 -14.13 -13.74
C ASN A 206 4.80 -13.69 -13.73
N MET A 207 3.85 -14.61 -13.53
CA MET A 207 2.42 -14.27 -13.41
C MET A 207 2.14 -13.40 -12.19
N LEU A 208 2.75 -13.72 -11.04
CA LEU A 208 2.59 -12.95 -9.81
C LEU A 208 3.15 -11.53 -9.98
N MET A 209 4.36 -11.41 -10.55
CA MET A 209 4.98 -10.11 -10.80
C MET A 209 4.19 -9.29 -11.83
N PHE A 210 3.71 -9.93 -12.89
CA PHE A 210 2.84 -9.26 -13.86
C PHE A 210 1.55 -8.71 -13.21
N SER A 211 0.93 -9.50 -12.33
CA SER A 211 -0.27 -9.06 -11.60
C SER A 211 0.03 -7.91 -10.64
N GLU A 212 1.17 -7.94 -9.94
CA GLU A 212 1.59 -6.84 -9.08
C GLU A 212 1.78 -5.56 -9.88
N TYR A 213 2.39 -5.70 -11.04
CA TYR A 213 2.72 -4.56 -11.87
C TYR A 213 1.50 -3.96 -12.59
N ASN A 214 0.74 -4.79 -13.31
CA ASN A 214 -0.36 -4.28 -14.14
C ASN A 214 -1.62 -3.93 -13.37
N PHE A 215 -1.84 -4.52 -12.18
CA PHE A 215 -3.06 -4.30 -11.42
C PHE A 215 -2.81 -3.62 -10.08
N PHE A 216 -1.90 -4.15 -9.27
CA PHE A 216 -1.69 -3.58 -7.95
C PHE A 216 -0.99 -2.22 -8.01
N LEU A 217 0.04 -2.09 -8.84
CA LEU A 217 0.74 -0.81 -9.03
C LEU A 217 -0.16 0.20 -9.73
N SER A 218 -0.69 -0.13 -10.92
CA SER A 218 -1.43 0.83 -11.75
C SER A 218 -2.76 1.24 -11.13
N GLU A 219 -3.58 0.27 -10.70
CA GLU A 219 -4.96 0.51 -10.25
C GLU A 219 -5.06 0.81 -8.76
N LYS A 220 -4.00 0.54 -7.99
CA LYS A 220 -4.03 0.78 -6.56
C LYS A 220 -2.97 1.78 -6.11
N MET A 221 -1.69 1.51 -6.33
CA MET A 221 -0.65 2.34 -5.75
C MET A 221 -0.54 3.70 -6.45
N LEU A 222 -0.43 3.70 -7.78
CA LEU A 222 -0.29 4.94 -8.56
C LEU A 222 -1.58 5.77 -8.52
N LEU A 223 -2.74 5.14 -8.60
CA LEU A 223 -4.03 5.84 -8.46
C LEU A 223 -4.12 6.57 -7.12
N LYS A 224 -3.74 5.92 -6.01
CA LYS A 224 -3.71 6.56 -4.70
C LYS A 224 -2.78 7.77 -4.70
N VAL A 225 -1.55 7.57 -5.14
CA VAL A 225 -0.54 8.63 -5.16
C VAL A 225 -1.03 9.82 -5.99
N ASP A 226 -1.51 9.56 -7.20
CA ASP A 226 -2.05 10.57 -8.11
C ASP A 226 -3.19 11.37 -7.45
N ARG A 227 -4.26 10.68 -7.01
CA ARG A 227 -5.42 11.36 -6.42
C ARG A 227 -5.08 12.17 -5.18
N THR A 228 -4.28 11.61 -4.27
CA THR A 228 -3.92 12.31 -3.02
C THR A 228 -2.97 13.48 -3.26
N SER A 229 -2.06 13.38 -4.21
CA SER A 229 -1.09 14.43 -4.50
C SER A 229 -1.71 15.53 -5.37
N MET A 230 -2.42 15.16 -6.44
CA MET A 230 -3.03 16.13 -7.35
C MET A 230 -4.17 16.93 -6.71
N ALA A 231 -4.89 16.36 -5.75
CA ALA A 231 -5.86 17.11 -4.93
C ALA A 231 -5.20 18.27 -4.14
N ASN A 232 -3.90 18.21 -3.96
CA ASN A 232 -3.09 19.25 -3.32
C ASN A 232 -2.15 19.99 -4.29
N SER A 233 -2.34 19.85 -5.60
CA SER A 233 -1.49 20.47 -6.63
C SER A 233 0.00 20.11 -6.47
N LEU A 234 0.29 18.86 -6.14
CA LEU A 234 1.61 18.28 -6.03
C LEU A 234 1.78 17.21 -7.11
N GLU A 235 2.71 17.40 -8.05
CA GLU A 235 3.10 16.38 -9.01
C GLU A 235 4.07 15.38 -8.36
N VAL A 236 3.71 14.10 -8.32
CA VAL A 236 4.59 13.05 -7.79
C VAL A 236 5.14 12.20 -8.94
N ARG A 237 6.46 12.12 -9.02
CA ARG A 237 7.20 11.37 -10.04
C ARG A 237 7.86 10.15 -9.40
N SER A 238 7.73 9.00 -10.07
CA SER A 238 8.31 7.75 -9.58
C SER A 238 9.33 7.16 -10.56
N PRO A 239 10.63 7.18 -10.25
CA PRO A 239 11.66 6.61 -11.12
C PRO A 239 11.52 5.10 -11.35
N PHE A 240 10.94 4.36 -10.41
CA PHE A 240 10.78 2.90 -10.54
C PHE A 240 9.72 2.47 -11.55
N VAL A 241 8.82 3.37 -11.98
CA VAL A 241 7.83 3.08 -13.04
C VAL A 241 8.33 3.43 -14.45
N ASP A 242 9.62 3.68 -14.60
CA ASP A 242 10.24 3.85 -15.91
C ASP A 242 10.16 2.55 -16.71
N HIS A 243 9.54 2.60 -17.90
CA HIS A 243 9.32 1.42 -18.74
C HIS A 243 10.62 0.68 -19.07
N ARG A 244 11.74 1.38 -19.23
CA ARG A 244 13.06 0.79 -19.49
C ARG A 244 13.55 -0.07 -18.33
N LEU A 245 13.29 0.37 -17.09
CA LEU A 245 13.58 -0.43 -15.89
C LEU A 245 12.68 -1.65 -15.81
N ILE A 246 11.41 -1.49 -16.14
CA ILE A 246 10.42 -2.56 -16.12
C ILE A 246 10.80 -3.65 -17.12
N GLU A 247 11.07 -3.28 -18.37
CA GLU A 247 11.49 -4.19 -19.42
C GLU A 247 12.78 -4.94 -19.04
N LEU A 248 13.77 -4.22 -18.48
CA LEU A 248 15.02 -4.80 -18.00
C LEU A 248 14.78 -5.86 -16.92
N PHE A 249 13.95 -5.56 -15.91
CA PHE A 249 13.74 -6.46 -14.78
C PHE A 249 12.78 -7.60 -15.10
N LEU A 250 11.73 -7.38 -15.89
CA LEU A 250 10.81 -8.45 -16.30
C LEU A 250 11.49 -9.48 -17.19
N ASN A 251 12.42 -9.04 -18.05
CA ASN A 251 13.18 -9.93 -18.91
C ASN A 251 14.40 -10.59 -18.20
N SER A 252 14.67 -10.20 -16.95
CA SER A 252 15.81 -10.71 -16.21
C SER A 252 15.46 -11.92 -15.34
N ASN A 253 16.22 -13.00 -15.48
CA ASN A 253 16.15 -14.13 -14.54
C ASN A 253 16.67 -13.80 -13.13
N TYR A 254 17.27 -12.63 -12.93
CA TYR A 254 17.88 -12.24 -11.66
C TYR A 254 16.86 -12.14 -10.53
N LEU A 255 15.73 -11.48 -10.74
CA LEU A 255 14.67 -11.35 -9.73
C LEU A 255 14.06 -12.70 -9.38
N LYS A 256 13.82 -13.54 -10.39
CA LYS A 256 13.30 -14.89 -10.21
C LYS A 256 14.26 -15.75 -9.38
N ALA A 257 15.55 -15.71 -9.66
CA ALA A 257 16.56 -16.45 -8.91
C ALA A 257 16.68 -15.96 -7.45
N ASN A 258 16.34 -14.70 -7.19
CA ASN A 258 16.48 -14.04 -5.90
C ASN A 258 15.16 -13.75 -5.19
N TYR A 259 14.04 -14.37 -5.55
CA TYR A 259 12.72 -14.06 -4.97
C TYR A 259 12.63 -14.24 -3.44
N LYS A 260 13.54 -15.04 -2.84
CA LYS A 260 13.66 -15.20 -1.38
C LYS A 260 14.39 -14.06 -0.68
N ASN A 261 15.12 -13.25 -1.45
CA ASN A 261 15.84 -12.07 -0.95
C ASN A 261 15.37 -10.82 -1.72
N PRO A 262 14.16 -10.34 -1.43
CA PRO A 262 13.58 -9.22 -2.17
C PRO A 262 14.47 -7.98 -2.10
N LYS A 263 14.45 -7.19 -3.19
CA LYS A 263 15.24 -5.95 -3.31
C LYS A 263 16.76 -6.14 -3.16
N ILE A 264 17.28 -7.34 -3.40
CA ILE A 264 18.73 -7.63 -3.31
C ILE A 264 19.55 -6.67 -4.17
N PHE A 265 19.02 -6.23 -5.30
CA PHE A 265 19.67 -5.24 -6.16
C PHE A 265 19.89 -3.91 -5.43
N LEU A 266 18.86 -3.38 -4.76
CA LEU A 266 18.98 -2.14 -3.98
C LEU A 266 19.87 -2.32 -2.75
N LYS A 267 19.78 -3.46 -2.07
CA LYS A 267 20.66 -3.77 -0.95
C LYS A 267 22.12 -3.76 -1.36
N ASN A 268 22.44 -4.39 -2.50
CA ASN A 268 23.81 -4.42 -3.02
C ASN A 268 24.34 -3.03 -3.41
N SER A 269 23.47 -2.15 -3.93
CA SER A 269 23.86 -0.78 -4.28
C SER A 269 24.13 0.11 -3.06
N LEU A 270 23.54 -0.22 -1.91
CA LEU A 270 23.63 0.55 -0.67
C LEU A 270 24.57 -0.07 0.39
N LYS A 271 25.05 -1.29 0.18
CA LYS A 271 25.82 -2.06 1.19
C LYS A 271 27.08 -1.36 1.74
N ASN A 272 27.72 -0.52 0.91
CA ASN A 272 28.89 0.24 1.33
C ASN A 272 28.56 1.54 2.07
N ASN A 273 27.27 1.93 2.08
CA ASN A 273 26.81 3.18 2.65
C ASN A 273 26.16 3.02 4.02
N PHE A 274 25.61 1.82 4.31
CA PHE A 274 24.87 1.55 5.53
C PHE A 274 25.28 0.21 6.16
N SER A 275 25.09 0.10 7.48
CA SER A 275 25.35 -1.11 8.26
C SER A 275 24.23 -2.14 8.15
N GLU A 276 24.51 -3.40 8.54
CA GLU A 276 23.54 -4.50 8.54
C GLU A 276 22.17 -4.20 9.19
N PRO A 277 22.05 -3.50 10.33
CA PRO A 277 20.76 -3.17 10.92
C PRO A 277 19.83 -2.38 9.99
N PHE A 278 20.40 -1.57 9.09
CA PHE A 278 19.63 -0.82 8.10
C PHE A 278 18.85 -1.75 7.14
N PHE A 279 19.44 -2.89 6.77
CA PHE A 279 18.87 -3.84 5.82
C PHE A 279 17.94 -4.87 6.46
N ASN A 280 18.13 -5.18 7.73
CA ASN A 280 17.44 -6.28 8.43
C ASN A 280 16.23 -5.84 9.26
N ARG A 281 15.86 -4.57 9.21
CA ARG A 281 14.70 -4.05 9.92
C ARG A 281 13.39 -4.52 9.30
N PRO A 282 12.31 -4.67 10.09
CA PRO A 282 10.99 -4.93 9.57
C PRO A 282 10.52 -3.75 8.70
N LYS A 283 9.94 -4.06 7.53
CA LYS A 283 9.33 -3.06 6.69
C LYS A 283 8.13 -2.45 7.42
N GLN A 284 8.12 -1.14 7.53
CA GLN A 284 6.95 -0.38 7.98
C GLN A 284 6.19 0.14 6.75
N GLY A 285 4.88 0.10 6.82
CA GLY A 285 4.03 0.66 5.77
C GLY A 285 3.60 2.07 6.14
N PHE A 286 3.25 2.84 5.14
CA PHE A 286 2.65 4.16 5.29
C PHE A 286 1.20 4.00 5.80
N VAL A 287 1.00 4.02 7.11
CA VAL A 287 -0.27 3.66 7.75
C VAL A 287 -0.57 4.64 8.88
N PHE A 288 -1.85 5.01 9.04
CA PHE A 288 -2.34 5.59 10.29
C PHE A 288 -3.02 4.51 11.15
N ASN A 289 -3.24 4.80 12.42
CA ASN A 289 -3.89 3.86 13.33
C ASN A 289 -5.40 3.77 13.05
N LEU A 290 -5.74 3.11 11.95
CA LEU A 290 -7.12 2.91 11.52
C LEU A 290 -7.99 2.28 12.61
N GLU A 291 -7.46 1.30 13.33
CA GLU A 291 -8.19 0.58 14.36
C GLU A 291 -8.62 1.53 15.49
N SER A 292 -7.70 2.34 15.99
CA SER A 292 -8.00 3.35 17.00
C SER A 292 -9.01 4.38 16.48
N TRP A 293 -8.80 4.91 15.27
CA TRP A 293 -9.69 5.92 14.71
C TRP A 293 -11.13 5.38 14.53
N ILE A 294 -11.30 4.18 13.97
CA ILE A 294 -12.62 3.55 13.75
C ILE A 294 -13.36 3.40 15.07
N TYR A 295 -12.71 2.83 16.08
CA TYR A 295 -13.39 2.55 17.35
C TYR A 295 -13.61 3.79 18.23
N SER A 296 -12.90 4.87 17.98
CA SER A 296 -13.16 6.17 18.61
C SER A 296 -14.25 6.97 17.91
N ASN A 297 -14.58 6.65 16.66
CA ASN A 297 -15.54 7.41 15.85
C ASN A 297 -16.75 6.59 15.38
N LEU A 298 -17.13 5.53 16.11
CA LEU A 298 -18.24 4.66 15.70
C LEU A 298 -19.55 5.41 15.46
N ASN A 299 -19.91 6.37 16.32
CA ASN A 299 -21.13 7.16 16.13
C ASN A 299 -21.10 7.91 14.81
N PHE A 300 -20.03 8.60 14.52
CA PHE A 300 -19.83 9.31 13.26
C PHE A 300 -19.89 8.37 12.04
N ILE A 301 -19.27 7.19 12.11
CA ILE A 301 -19.32 6.19 11.04
C ILE A 301 -20.76 5.70 10.81
N PHE A 302 -21.49 5.43 11.90
CA PHE A 302 -22.87 4.94 11.80
C PHE A 302 -23.90 6.02 11.44
N GLU A 303 -23.58 7.32 11.49
CA GLU A 303 -24.37 8.39 10.84
C GLU A 303 -24.38 8.21 9.31
N PHE A 304 -23.30 7.73 8.71
CA PHE A 304 -23.24 7.42 7.28
C PHE A 304 -23.84 6.05 6.96
N VAL A 305 -23.44 5.03 7.71
CA VAL A 305 -23.84 3.63 7.43
C VAL A 305 -25.31 3.39 7.82
N GLY A 306 -25.81 4.08 8.84
CA GLY A 306 -27.19 3.92 9.32
C GLY A 306 -28.25 4.43 8.35
N ASP A 307 -27.93 5.44 7.56
CA ASP A 307 -28.81 6.05 6.56
C ASP A 307 -28.50 5.53 5.14
N SER A 308 -27.83 4.39 5.03
CA SER A 308 -27.48 3.79 3.73
C SER A 308 -28.74 3.43 2.93
N VAL A 309 -28.73 3.79 1.64
CA VAL A 309 -29.79 3.36 0.70
C VAL A 309 -29.45 2.03 0.02
N TYR A 310 -28.26 1.50 0.26
CA TYR A 310 -27.72 0.27 -0.36
C TYR A 310 -27.66 -0.92 0.60
N LEU A 311 -27.69 -0.66 1.92
CA LEU A 311 -27.66 -1.68 2.95
C LEU A 311 -29.06 -1.83 3.57
N ASP A 312 -29.51 -3.06 3.74
CA ASP A 312 -30.74 -3.35 4.47
C ASP A 312 -30.53 -3.29 6.00
N GLU A 313 -31.62 -3.23 6.76
CA GLU A 313 -31.57 -3.15 8.23
C GLU A 313 -30.82 -4.34 8.87
N SER A 314 -30.92 -5.53 8.27
CA SER A 314 -30.21 -6.73 8.75
C SER A 314 -28.70 -6.57 8.58
N GLN A 315 -28.25 -6.06 7.45
CA GLN A 315 -26.82 -5.79 7.17
C GLN A 315 -26.28 -4.71 8.10
N ILE A 316 -27.01 -3.60 8.30
CA ILE A 316 -26.66 -2.55 9.27
C ILE A 316 -26.57 -3.12 10.69
N LYS A 317 -27.52 -3.95 11.10
CA LYS A 317 -27.48 -4.63 12.40
C LYS A 317 -26.26 -5.55 12.55
N HIS A 318 -25.90 -6.29 11.49
CA HIS A 318 -24.69 -7.11 11.48
C HIS A 318 -23.41 -6.29 11.62
N LEU A 319 -23.31 -5.12 10.96
CA LEU A 319 -22.18 -4.22 11.08
C LEU A 319 -22.07 -3.64 12.50
N LYS A 320 -23.20 -3.25 13.12
CA LYS A 320 -23.24 -2.82 14.52
C LYS A 320 -22.77 -3.92 15.47
N ASN A 321 -23.25 -5.14 15.32
CA ASN A 321 -22.82 -6.28 16.16
C ASN A 321 -21.33 -6.61 15.95
N MET A 322 -20.85 -6.53 14.71
CA MET A 322 -19.44 -6.74 14.38
C MET A 322 -18.53 -5.69 15.04
N SER A 323 -19.00 -4.44 15.17
CA SER A 323 -18.24 -3.35 15.79
C SER A 323 -17.98 -3.54 17.28
N ILE A 324 -18.78 -4.37 17.97
CA ILE A 324 -18.59 -4.69 19.39
C ILE A 324 -17.28 -5.45 19.61
N ILE A 325 -16.90 -6.31 18.67
CA ILE A 325 -15.65 -7.09 18.74
C ILE A 325 -14.53 -6.26 18.09
N LYS A 326 -13.81 -5.52 18.92
CA LYS A 326 -12.75 -4.60 18.50
C LYS A 326 -11.52 -5.35 18.01
N THR A 327 -11.46 -5.59 16.70
CA THR A 327 -10.32 -6.23 16.03
C THR A 327 -9.91 -5.44 14.79
N ARG A 328 -8.65 -5.54 14.40
CA ARG A 328 -8.13 -4.91 13.19
C ARG A 328 -8.92 -5.31 11.93
N ILE A 329 -9.39 -6.56 11.85
CA ILE A 329 -10.16 -7.02 10.68
C ILE A 329 -11.53 -6.34 10.61
N ASN A 330 -12.22 -6.21 11.75
CA ASN A 330 -13.51 -5.55 11.81
C ASN A 330 -13.38 -4.03 11.56
N ALA A 331 -12.31 -3.40 12.05
CA ALA A 331 -12.02 -2.00 11.72
C ALA A 331 -11.83 -1.82 10.20
N ASN A 332 -11.10 -2.70 9.52
CA ASN A 332 -10.93 -2.65 8.07
C ASN A 332 -12.25 -2.87 7.30
N ARG A 333 -13.15 -3.72 7.80
CA ARG A 333 -14.47 -3.95 7.21
C ARG A 333 -15.36 -2.72 7.35
N LEU A 334 -15.41 -2.14 8.55
CA LEU A 334 -16.15 -0.90 8.79
C LEU A 334 -15.60 0.24 7.93
N TRP A 335 -14.28 0.35 7.80
CA TRP A 335 -13.66 1.33 6.91
C TRP A 335 -14.13 1.20 5.47
N LYS A 336 -14.18 -0.02 4.93
CA LYS A 336 -14.63 -0.25 3.55
C LYS A 336 -16.09 0.19 3.33
N VAL A 337 -16.97 -0.13 4.27
CA VAL A 337 -18.38 0.29 4.19
C VAL A 337 -18.51 1.79 4.35
N PHE A 338 -17.85 2.37 5.34
CA PHE A 338 -17.83 3.81 5.57
C PHE A 338 -17.31 4.57 4.34
N PHE A 339 -16.19 4.12 3.78
CA PHE A 339 -15.64 4.72 2.56
C PHE A 339 -16.64 4.68 1.40
N LEU A 340 -17.29 3.54 1.18
CA LEU A 340 -18.31 3.38 0.15
C LEU A 340 -19.49 4.35 0.37
N GLU A 341 -20.01 4.45 1.59
CA GLU A 341 -21.13 5.35 1.90
C GLU A 341 -20.78 6.83 1.69
N VAL A 342 -19.58 7.23 2.14
CA VAL A 342 -19.10 8.61 1.90
C VAL A 342 -18.94 8.88 0.41
N PHE A 343 -18.38 7.92 -0.34
CA PHE A 343 -18.21 8.03 -1.79
C PHE A 343 -19.56 8.18 -2.50
N LEU A 344 -20.53 7.33 -2.20
CA LEU A 344 -21.84 7.33 -2.84
C LEU A 344 -22.63 8.63 -2.55
N ARG A 345 -22.58 9.10 -1.29
CA ARG A 345 -23.20 10.39 -0.93
C ARG A 345 -22.56 11.60 -1.60
N ASN A 346 -21.29 11.52 -1.96
CA ASN A 346 -20.61 12.60 -2.66
C ASN A 346 -20.93 12.64 -4.16
N LYS A 347 -21.50 11.57 -4.72
CA LYS A 347 -21.88 11.44 -6.15
C LYS A 347 -23.38 11.71 -6.39
N LEU A 348 -24.18 11.65 -5.35
CA LEU A 348 -25.61 12.02 -5.36
C LEU A 348 -25.79 13.51 -5.09
#